data_142ee78b01ebe14f1ae08e02e7b3d374
#
_entry.id   142ee78b01ebe14f1ae08e02e7b3d374
#
_cell.length_a   1.000
_cell.length_b   1.000
_cell.length_c   1.000
_cell.angle_alpha   90.00
_cell.angle_beta   90.00
_cell.angle_gamma   90.00
#
_symmetry.space_group_name_H-M   'P 1'
#
loop_
_entity.id
_entity.type
_entity.pdbx_description
1 polymer ?
#
loop_
_entity_poly.entity_id
_entity_poly.type
_entity_poly.pdbx_seq_one_letter_code
_entity_poly.pdbx_strand_id
1 'polypeptide(L)'
;MRTSIDDLLDVEPSGTATLTLPAKPVTLPAARFRQLKAMTADYAAYRDLVPDSELASDAPATLTRMVSTWWIGDTTAGSWINATSSTMSAAAVNEGVTLSASARVLMSSRTNEFPVTVGNRLSEPVQVRIVFASDNPQRLTIPASQVVTVGPGQSQTVNVRPEATANGLVNVTAGLQTSSGHP
;
A
#
# COMPACT_ATOMS: atom_id res chain seq x y z
N MET A 1 -11.41 26.69 -26.76
CA MET A 1 -12.71 26.37 -27.40
C MET A 1 -12.88 24.87 -27.25
N ARG A 2 -13.90 24.38 -26.53
CA ARG A 2 -14.19 22.94 -26.43
C ARG A 2 -15.25 22.63 -27.47
N THR A 3 -14.92 21.86 -28.46
CA THR A 3 -15.87 21.36 -29.46
C THR A 3 -16.57 20.14 -28.87
N SER A 4 -17.89 20.17 -28.84
CA SER A 4 -18.72 19.04 -28.41
C SER A 4 -18.74 17.96 -29.49
N ILE A 5 -19.02 16.71 -29.14
CA ILE A 5 -19.24 15.63 -30.10
C ILE A 5 -20.44 15.95 -30.99
N ASP A 6 -21.45 16.59 -30.44
CA ASP A 6 -22.66 17.01 -31.18
C ASP A 6 -22.30 18.06 -32.25
N ASP A 7 -21.37 19.01 -31.96
CA ASP A 7 -20.89 20.00 -32.94
C ASP A 7 -20.14 19.33 -34.09
N LEU A 8 -19.52 18.13 -33.86
CA LEU A 8 -18.85 17.36 -34.92
C LEU A 8 -19.80 16.53 -35.78
N LEU A 9 -20.94 16.13 -35.23
CA LEU A 9 -21.98 15.38 -35.97
C LEU A 9 -22.76 16.26 -36.92
N ASP A 10 -22.82 17.57 -36.66
CA ASP A 10 -23.52 18.55 -37.50
C ASP A 10 -22.62 19.10 -38.65
N VAL A 11 -21.37 18.71 -38.72
CA VAL A 11 -20.45 19.10 -39.80
C VAL A 11 -20.62 18.18 -40.99
N GLU A 12 -20.95 18.74 -42.16
CA GLU A 12 -20.98 17.96 -43.40
C GLU A 12 -19.61 17.33 -43.70
N PRO A 13 -19.56 16.03 -44.02
CA PRO A 13 -18.29 15.35 -44.29
C PRO A 13 -17.63 15.95 -45.53
N SER A 14 -16.43 16.49 -45.34
CA SER A 14 -15.63 17.13 -46.40
C SER A 14 -14.84 16.17 -47.26
N GLY A 15 -14.94 14.86 -47.00
CA GLY A 15 -14.21 13.83 -47.75
C GLY A 15 -14.43 12.42 -47.23
N THR A 16 -13.87 11.46 -47.95
CA THR A 16 -13.87 10.04 -47.55
C THR A 16 -12.50 9.68 -46.99
N ALA A 17 -12.45 9.19 -45.77
CA ALA A 17 -11.23 8.66 -45.17
C ALA A 17 -11.24 7.14 -45.24
N THR A 18 -10.17 6.54 -45.75
CA THR A 18 -9.98 5.08 -45.67
C THR A 18 -9.31 4.73 -44.37
N LEU A 19 -10.05 4.08 -43.49
CA LEU A 19 -9.53 3.60 -42.20
C LEU A 19 -8.82 2.27 -42.44
N THR A 20 -7.49 2.27 -42.34
CA THR A 20 -6.71 1.03 -42.32
C THR A 20 -6.57 0.55 -40.90
N LEU A 21 -7.35 -0.46 -40.52
CA LEU A 21 -7.19 -1.09 -39.23
C LEU A 21 -5.89 -1.88 -39.15
N PRO A 22 -5.18 -1.89 -38.00
CA PRO A 22 -3.98 -2.69 -37.83
C PRO A 22 -4.31 -4.18 -38.02
N ALA A 23 -3.47 -4.90 -38.73
CA ALA A 23 -3.67 -6.31 -39.06
C ALA A 23 -3.67 -7.24 -37.81
N LYS A 24 -3.14 -6.76 -36.68
CA LYS A 24 -3.16 -7.47 -35.41
C LYS A 24 -3.62 -6.54 -34.30
N PRO A 25 -4.44 -7.04 -33.35
CA PRO A 25 -4.82 -6.25 -32.20
C PRO A 25 -3.56 -5.87 -31.40
N VAL A 26 -3.50 -4.61 -31.01
CA VAL A 26 -2.42 -4.11 -30.16
C VAL A 26 -2.71 -4.58 -28.74
N THR A 27 -1.87 -5.47 -28.22
CA THR A 27 -2.03 -6.05 -26.88
C THR A 27 -0.94 -5.56 -25.95
N LEU A 28 -1.29 -5.39 -24.68
CA LEU A 28 -0.33 -5.05 -23.65
C LEU A 28 0.65 -6.22 -23.44
N PRO A 29 1.98 -6.02 -23.42
CA PRO A 29 2.93 -7.08 -23.14
C PRO A 29 2.65 -7.75 -21.79
N ALA A 30 2.73 -9.09 -21.73
CA ALA A 30 2.45 -9.84 -20.52
C ALA A 30 3.31 -9.42 -19.30
N ALA A 31 4.54 -8.98 -19.55
CA ALA A 31 5.42 -8.45 -18.52
C ALA A 31 4.85 -7.16 -17.90
N ARG A 32 4.32 -6.25 -18.72
CA ARG A 32 3.69 -5.01 -18.26
C ARG A 32 2.42 -5.29 -17.46
N PHE A 33 1.62 -6.27 -17.90
CA PHE A 33 0.42 -6.66 -17.16
C PHE A 33 0.76 -7.21 -15.76
N ARG A 34 1.81 -8.04 -15.64
CA ARG A 34 2.28 -8.54 -14.34
C ARG A 34 2.77 -7.40 -13.43
N GLN A 35 3.56 -6.49 -13.98
CA GLN A 35 4.04 -5.31 -13.25
C GLN A 35 2.88 -4.45 -12.76
N LEU A 36 1.90 -4.18 -13.60
CA LEU A 36 0.71 -3.43 -13.23
C LEU A 36 -0.09 -4.11 -12.10
N LYS A 37 -0.24 -5.44 -12.19
CA LYS A 37 -0.93 -6.21 -11.13
C LYS A 37 -0.20 -6.11 -9.79
N ALA A 38 1.13 -6.19 -9.78
CA ALA A 38 1.93 -6.00 -8.56
C ALA A 38 1.75 -4.57 -8.02
N MET A 39 1.88 -3.55 -8.86
CA MET A 39 1.67 -2.15 -8.46
C MET A 39 0.27 -1.87 -7.93
N THR A 40 -0.76 -2.55 -8.42
CA THR A 40 -2.12 -2.39 -7.88
C THR A 40 -2.22 -2.91 -6.45
N ALA A 41 -1.52 -4.00 -6.12
CA ALA A 41 -1.47 -4.53 -4.76
C ALA A 41 -0.67 -3.59 -3.84
N ASP A 42 0.52 -3.14 -4.28
CA ASP A 42 1.35 -2.19 -3.54
C ASP A 42 0.62 -0.87 -3.30
N TYR A 43 -0.12 -0.40 -4.30
CA TYR A 43 -0.95 0.79 -4.15
C TYR A 43 -2.06 0.63 -3.12
N ALA A 44 -2.73 -0.52 -3.08
CA ALA A 44 -3.77 -0.77 -2.09
C ALA A 44 -3.19 -0.72 -0.67
N ALA A 45 -2.04 -1.35 -0.44
CA ALA A 45 -1.34 -1.30 0.84
C ALA A 45 -0.88 0.13 1.19
N TYR A 46 -0.32 0.87 0.23
CA TYR A 46 0.10 2.26 0.43
C TYR A 46 -1.07 3.17 0.79
N ARG A 47 -2.18 3.11 0.04
CA ARG A 47 -3.38 3.90 0.34
C ARG A 47 -3.93 3.64 1.74
N ASP A 48 -3.89 2.39 2.20
CA ASP A 48 -4.38 2.03 3.52
C ASP A 48 -3.42 2.48 4.63
N LEU A 49 -2.13 2.60 4.31
CA LEU A 49 -1.11 3.10 5.23
C LEU A 49 -1.13 4.63 5.33
N VAL A 50 -1.28 5.31 4.18
CA VAL A 50 -1.21 6.78 4.05
C VAL A 50 -2.44 7.29 3.29
N PRO A 51 -3.64 7.26 3.92
CA PRO A 51 -4.90 7.52 3.21
C PRO A 51 -5.05 8.94 2.67
N ASP A 52 -4.38 9.90 3.31
CA ASP A 52 -4.47 11.33 2.94
C ASP A 52 -3.37 11.78 1.96
N SER A 53 -2.58 10.85 1.42
CA SER A 53 -1.51 11.14 0.47
C SER A 53 -2.04 11.58 -0.90
N GLU A 54 -1.41 12.60 -1.49
CA GLU A 54 -1.68 12.98 -2.89
C GLU A 54 -1.39 11.81 -3.83
N LEU A 55 -0.31 11.05 -3.57
CA LEU A 55 0.01 9.85 -4.35
C LEU A 55 -1.11 8.81 -4.27
N ALA A 56 -1.73 8.64 -3.09
CA ALA A 56 -2.86 7.73 -2.91
C ALA A 56 -4.08 8.19 -3.71
N SER A 57 -4.33 9.49 -3.81
CA SER A 57 -5.44 10.04 -4.58
C SER A 57 -5.22 9.95 -6.09
N ASP A 58 -3.98 10.13 -6.57
CA ASP A 58 -3.63 10.17 -7.99
C ASP A 58 -3.33 8.80 -8.61
N ALA A 59 -3.06 7.79 -7.78
CA ALA A 59 -2.65 6.48 -8.26
C ALA A 59 -3.68 5.77 -9.16
N PRO A 60 -5.01 5.85 -8.96
CA PRO A 60 -5.96 5.25 -9.88
C PRO A 60 -5.83 5.79 -11.32
N ALA A 61 -5.66 7.11 -11.45
CA ALA A 61 -5.45 7.75 -12.75
C ALA A 61 -4.11 7.34 -13.36
N THR A 62 -3.07 7.25 -12.53
CA THR A 62 -1.73 6.80 -12.93
C THR A 62 -1.73 5.36 -13.41
N LEU A 63 -2.34 4.44 -12.67
CA LEU A 63 -2.49 3.04 -13.06
C LEU A 63 -3.28 2.89 -14.37
N THR A 64 -4.34 3.69 -14.55
CA THR A 64 -5.12 3.70 -15.79
C THR A 64 -4.29 4.20 -16.98
N ARG A 65 -3.46 5.22 -16.79
CA ARG A 65 -2.53 5.69 -17.83
C ARG A 65 -1.52 4.62 -18.25
N MET A 66 -1.08 3.77 -17.32
CA MET A 66 -0.11 2.71 -17.60
C MET A 66 -0.63 1.62 -18.53
N VAL A 67 -1.95 1.38 -18.57
CA VAL A 67 -2.59 0.42 -19.48
C VAL A 67 -2.93 1.04 -20.85
N SER A 68 -2.70 2.32 -21.03
CA SER A 68 -2.99 2.98 -22.30
C SER A 68 -2.18 2.37 -23.44
N THR A 69 -2.85 2.13 -24.57
CA THR A 69 -2.21 1.69 -25.82
C THR A 69 -1.25 2.72 -26.39
N TRP A 70 -1.33 3.98 -25.96
CA TRP A 70 -0.40 5.05 -26.33
C TRP A 70 1.06 4.71 -26.06
N TRP A 71 1.32 3.93 -24.99
CA TRP A 71 2.67 3.55 -24.58
C TRP A 71 3.26 2.36 -25.36
N ILE A 72 2.52 1.80 -26.32
CA ILE A 72 3.00 0.64 -27.07
C ILE A 72 3.98 1.13 -28.13
N GLY A 73 5.24 0.70 -28.00
CA GLY A 73 6.34 1.15 -28.85
C GLY A 73 7.07 2.40 -28.35
N ASP A 74 6.60 3.04 -27.26
CA ASP A 74 7.32 4.15 -26.65
C ASP A 74 8.46 3.64 -25.75
N THR A 75 9.68 4.07 -26.03
CA THR A 75 10.88 3.68 -25.29
C THR A 75 10.96 4.35 -23.91
N THR A 76 10.26 5.47 -23.70
CA THR A 76 10.25 6.19 -22.42
C THR A 76 9.25 5.62 -21.42
N ALA A 77 8.27 4.85 -21.90
CA ALA A 77 7.24 4.23 -21.04
C ALA A 77 7.84 3.36 -19.94
N GLY A 78 8.90 2.61 -20.23
CA GLY A 78 9.57 1.73 -19.27
C GLY A 78 10.17 2.50 -18.11
N SER A 79 10.86 3.59 -18.36
CA SER A 79 11.50 4.41 -17.32
C SER A 79 10.46 5.10 -16.42
N TRP A 80 9.40 5.64 -17.01
CA TRP A 80 8.31 6.26 -16.25
C TRP A 80 7.57 5.24 -15.37
N ILE A 81 7.25 4.05 -15.91
CA ILE A 81 6.59 2.97 -15.16
C ILE A 81 7.47 2.51 -14.00
N ASN A 82 8.78 2.33 -14.23
CA ASN A 82 9.70 1.90 -13.19
C ASN A 82 9.86 2.98 -12.09
N ALA A 83 9.94 4.25 -12.44
CA ALA A 83 9.99 5.34 -11.48
C ALA A 83 8.72 5.39 -10.61
N THR A 84 7.54 5.26 -11.23
CA THR A 84 6.26 5.22 -10.52
C THR A 84 6.15 3.98 -9.63
N SER A 85 6.60 2.82 -10.12
CA SER A 85 6.62 1.58 -9.33
C SER A 85 7.51 1.70 -8.09
N SER A 86 8.70 2.28 -8.23
CA SER A 86 9.61 2.46 -7.08
C SER A 86 9.04 3.39 -6.01
N THR A 87 8.29 4.41 -6.40
CA THR A 87 7.62 5.33 -5.47
C THR A 87 6.51 4.64 -4.67
N MET A 88 5.81 3.68 -5.30
CA MET A 88 4.70 2.93 -4.68
C MET A 88 5.14 1.62 -4.01
N SER A 89 6.42 1.27 -4.08
CA SER A 89 6.87 -0.04 -3.61
C SER A 89 6.71 -0.18 -2.10
N ALA A 90 6.16 -1.30 -1.67
CA ALA A 90 5.96 -1.63 -0.27
C ALA A 90 7.28 -1.64 0.52
N ALA A 91 8.42 -1.93 -0.13
CA ALA A 91 9.74 -1.91 0.49
C ALA A 91 10.15 -0.49 0.93
N ALA A 92 9.86 0.54 0.13
CA ALA A 92 10.14 1.93 0.50
C ALA A 92 9.28 2.39 1.69
N VAL A 93 8.07 1.87 1.79
CA VAL A 93 7.15 2.19 2.89
C VAL A 93 7.56 1.46 4.17
N ASN A 94 7.93 0.17 4.09
CA ASN A 94 8.36 -0.63 5.24
C ASN A 94 9.62 -0.08 5.92
N GLU A 95 10.53 0.52 5.17
CA GLU A 95 11.71 1.19 5.75
C GLU A 95 11.37 2.50 6.48
N GLY A 96 10.26 3.13 6.13
CA GLY A 96 9.78 4.38 6.72
C GLY A 96 9.03 4.21 8.03
N VAL A 97 8.45 3.04 8.30
CA VAL A 97 7.69 2.76 9.53
C VAL A 97 8.41 1.71 10.36
N THR A 98 8.67 2.01 11.62
CA THR A 98 9.43 1.14 12.52
C THR A 98 8.59 0.72 13.72
N LEU A 99 8.81 -0.53 14.17
CA LEU A 99 8.21 -1.06 15.39
C LEU A 99 9.33 -1.35 16.40
N SER A 100 9.20 -0.82 17.60
CA SER A 100 10.12 -1.05 18.70
C SER A 100 9.39 -1.55 19.95
N ALA A 101 9.85 -2.64 20.50
CA ALA A 101 9.31 -3.23 21.72
C ALA A 101 10.46 -3.81 22.57
N SER A 102 10.20 -4.05 23.85
CA SER A 102 11.16 -4.73 24.74
C SER A 102 11.37 -6.16 24.26
N ALA A 103 12.64 -6.56 24.08
CA ALA A 103 13.00 -7.92 23.66
C ALA A 103 12.59 -9.00 24.68
N ARG A 104 12.36 -8.63 25.93
CA ARG A 104 11.90 -9.52 27.00
C ARG A 104 10.94 -8.80 27.92
N VAL A 105 9.78 -9.38 28.15
CA VAL A 105 8.79 -8.90 29.11
C VAL A 105 8.56 -9.97 30.17
N LEU A 106 8.70 -9.60 31.45
CA LEU A 106 8.39 -10.48 32.56
C LEU A 106 6.97 -10.18 33.04
N MET A 107 6.10 -11.18 33.01
CA MET A 107 4.75 -11.07 33.52
C MET A 107 4.68 -11.63 34.94
N SER A 108 4.35 -10.78 35.92
CA SER A 108 4.16 -11.16 37.32
C SER A 108 2.71 -11.50 37.67
N SER A 109 1.77 -11.27 36.76
CA SER A 109 0.34 -11.53 36.90
C SER A 109 -0.25 -12.08 35.59
N ARG A 110 -1.52 -12.51 35.64
CA ARG A 110 -2.23 -12.98 34.43
C ARG A 110 -2.38 -11.91 33.37
N THR A 111 -2.48 -10.67 33.75
CA THR A 111 -2.54 -9.50 32.90
C THR A 111 -1.39 -8.56 33.24
N ASN A 112 -0.75 -8.01 32.25
CA ASN A 112 0.30 -7.01 32.39
C ASN A 112 0.16 -5.99 31.26
N GLU A 113 0.84 -4.87 31.37
CA GLU A 113 0.95 -3.89 30.29
C GLU A 113 2.41 -3.72 29.92
N PHE A 114 2.68 -3.64 28.63
CA PHE A 114 4.00 -3.26 28.16
C PHE A 114 3.90 -2.29 26.99
N PRO A 115 4.84 -1.34 26.90
CA PRO A 115 4.85 -0.35 25.84
C PRO A 115 5.43 -0.94 24.55
N VAL A 116 4.79 -0.60 23.43
CA VAL A 116 5.28 -0.83 22.08
C VAL A 116 5.25 0.50 21.34
N THR A 117 6.33 0.87 20.69
CA THR A 117 6.46 2.15 20.02
C THR A 117 6.50 1.97 18.51
N VAL A 118 5.63 2.68 17.82
CA VAL A 118 5.62 2.81 16.36
C VAL A 118 6.27 4.15 16.02
N GLY A 119 7.28 4.11 15.15
CA GLY A 119 7.94 5.31 14.62
C GLY A 119 7.62 5.49 13.15
N ASN A 120 7.30 6.70 12.75
CA ASN A 120 7.05 7.09 11.37
C ASN A 120 8.17 8.03 10.90
N ARG A 121 8.94 7.62 9.90
CA ARG A 121 10.00 8.42 9.27
C ARG A 121 9.56 9.04 7.95
N LEU A 122 8.34 8.73 7.50
CA LEU A 122 7.79 9.30 6.28
C LEU A 122 7.41 10.77 6.49
N SER A 123 7.25 11.49 5.40
CA SER A 123 6.80 12.88 5.38
C SER A 123 5.29 13.05 5.57
N GLU A 124 4.54 11.94 5.63
CA GLU A 124 3.09 11.91 5.74
C GLU A 124 2.64 11.10 6.95
N PRO A 125 1.45 11.37 7.52
CA PRO A 125 0.91 10.57 8.62
C PRO A 125 0.57 9.16 8.15
N VAL A 126 0.88 8.15 8.98
CA VAL A 126 0.59 6.74 8.69
C VAL A 126 -0.47 6.19 9.63
N GLN A 127 -1.26 5.24 9.13
CA GLN A 127 -2.26 4.50 9.89
C GLN A 127 -1.90 3.02 9.93
N VAL A 128 -1.57 2.52 11.11
CA VAL A 128 -1.13 1.14 11.32
C VAL A 128 -1.82 0.50 12.51
N ARG A 129 -1.87 -0.83 12.48
CA ARG A 129 -2.27 -1.68 13.60
C ARG A 129 -1.10 -2.57 13.99
N ILE A 130 -0.87 -2.73 15.29
CA ILE A 130 0.13 -3.67 15.80
C ILE A 130 -0.54 -5.02 15.98
N VAL A 131 0.04 -6.06 15.41
CA VAL A 131 -0.42 -7.43 15.53
C VAL A 131 0.64 -8.29 16.18
N PHE A 132 0.21 -9.32 16.88
CA PHE A 132 1.10 -10.21 17.61
C PHE A 132 0.81 -11.66 17.24
N ALA A 133 1.84 -12.44 17.01
CA ALA A 133 1.79 -13.87 16.85
C ALA A 133 2.56 -14.54 17.99
N SER A 134 1.88 -15.38 18.75
CA SER A 134 2.45 -16.18 19.84
C SER A 134 2.72 -17.60 19.32
N ASP A 135 3.88 -18.19 19.69
CA ASP A 135 4.18 -19.60 19.41
C ASP A 135 3.31 -20.55 20.25
N ASN A 136 2.67 -20.02 21.30
CA ASN A 136 1.72 -20.78 22.14
C ASN A 136 0.49 -19.92 22.51
N PRO A 137 -0.49 -19.79 21.61
CA PRO A 137 -1.66 -18.94 21.84
C PRO A 137 -2.58 -19.44 22.96
N GLN A 138 -2.46 -20.70 23.37
CA GLN A 138 -3.20 -21.25 24.51
C GLN A 138 -2.65 -20.76 25.85
N ARG A 139 -1.35 -20.39 25.91
CA ARG A 139 -0.69 -19.89 27.10
C ARG A 139 -0.66 -18.37 27.19
N LEU A 140 -0.52 -17.71 26.03
CA LEU A 140 -0.42 -16.26 25.95
C LEU A 140 -1.21 -15.75 24.75
N THR A 141 -2.21 -14.95 25.01
CA THR A 141 -2.98 -14.22 24.01
C THR A 141 -2.66 -12.74 24.10
N ILE A 142 -2.38 -12.12 22.95
CA ILE A 142 -2.13 -10.70 22.85
C ILE A 142 -3.07 -10.14 21.79
N PRO A 143 -4.05 -9.31 22.19
CA PRO A 143 -4.96 -8.69 21.23
C PRO A 143 -4.20 -7.71 20.34
N ALA A 144 -4.61 -7.64 19.07
CA ALA A 144 -4.12 -6.60 18.17
C ALA A 144 -4.50 -5.21 18.72
N SER A 145 -3.66 -4.21 18.45
CA SER A 145 -4.00 -2.84 18.82
C SER A 145 -5.19 -2.31 17.99
N GLN A 146 -5.78 -1.24 18.45
CA GLN A 146 -6.59 -0.39 17.58
C GLN A 146 -5.69 0.22 16.50
N VAL A 147 -6.29 0.81 15.45
CA VAL A 147 -5.53 1.57 14.46
C VAL A 147 -4.92 2.80 15.14
N VAL A 148 -3.64 3.00 14.92
CA VAL A 148 -2.84 4.09 15.47
C VAL A 148 -2.41 4.99 14.34
N THR A 149 -2.67 6.29 14.48
CA THR A 149 -2.18 7.30 13.53
C THR A 149 -0.91 7.92 14.07
N VAL A 150 0.18 7.84 13.30
CA VAL A 150 1.48 8.39 13.68
C VAL A 150 1.85 9.49 12.71
N GLY A 151 2.02 10.71 13.21
CA GLY A 151 2.39 11.88 12.40
C GLY A 151 3.77 11.76 11.75
N PRO A 152 4.07 12.62 10.75
CA PRO A 152 5.36 12.62 10.06
C PRO A 152 6.52 12.86 11.03
N GLY A 153 7.56 12.03 10.95
CA GLY A 153 8.74 12.11 11.81
C GLY A 153 8.47 11.86 13.30
N GLN A 154 7.27 11.39 13.65
CA GLN A 154 6.87 11.18 15.06
C GLN A 154 6.93 9.71 15.45
N SER A 155 6.81 9.49 16.77
CA SER A 155 6.66 8.16 17.34
C SER A 155 5.47 8.12 18.31
N GLN A 156 4.70 7.04 18.27
CA GLN A 156 3.53 6.81 19.12
C GLN A 156 3.73 5.53 19.94
N THR A 157 3.62 5.64 21.25
CA THR A 157 3.67 4.49 22.16
C THR A 157 2.26 4.00 22.48
N VAL A 158 2.07 2.70 22.33
CA VAL A 158 0.82 1.98 22.61
C VAL A 158 1.09 0.99 23.73
N ASN A 159 0.25 1.01 24.77
CA ASN A 159 0.29 0.01 25.83
C ASN A 159 -0.52 -1.22 25.40
N VAL A 160 0.15 -2.36 25.38
CA VAL A 160 -0.42 -3.65 24.99
C VAL A 160 -0.70 -4.46 26.25
N ARG A 161 -1.85 -5.14 26.29
CA ARG A 161 -2.29 -5.95 27.42
C ARG A 161 -2.35 -7.43 27.03
N PRO A 162 -1.26 -8.18 27.25
CA PRO A 162 -1.30 -9.64 27.09
C PRO A 162 -2.07 -10.30 28.23
N GLU A 163 -2.66 -11.45 27.91
CA GLU A 163 -3.33 -12.32 28.85
C GLU A 163 -2.61 -13.68 28.92
N ALA A 164 -2.02 -14.00 30.06
CA ALA A 164 -1.36 -15.28 30.30
C ALA A 164 -2.29 -16.23 31.06
N THR A 165 -2.45 -17.44 30.55
CA THR A 165 -3.24 -18.49 31.18
C THR A 165 -2.39 -19.50 31.96
N ALA A 166 -1.09 -19.58 31.65
CA ALA A 166 -0.13 -20.51 32.29
C ALA A 166 1.26 -19.90 32.35
N ASN A 167 2.05 -20.39 33.32
CA ASN A 167 3.45 -20.01 33.47
C ASN A 167 4.32 -20.66 32.37
N GLY A 168 5.41 -20.01 32.04
CA GLY A 168 6.42 -20.52 31.09
C GLY A 168 6.96 -19.44 30.16
N LEU A 169 7.92 -19.83 29.33
CA LEU A 169 8.46 -18.98 28.28
C LEU A 169 7.56 -19.09 27.04
N VAL A 170 7.24 -17.98 26.42
CA VAL A 170 6.48 -17.89 25.17
C VAL A 170 7.19 -16.88 24.26
N ASN A 171 7.45 -17.28 23.02
CA ASN A 171 7.99 -16.36 22.02
C ASN A 171 6.85 -15.64 21.31
N VAL A 172 7.02 -14.34 21.15
CA VAL A 172 6.04 -13.47 20.51
C VAL A 172 6.70 -12.71 19.36
N THR A 173 6.11 -12.75 18.20
CA THR A 173 6.47 -11.90 17.07
C THR A 173 5.48 -10.76 16.97
N ALA A 174 5.96 -9.54 16.98
CA ALA A 174 5.16 -8.35 16.72
C ALA A 174 5.36 -7.88 15.29
N GLY A 175 4.29 -7.46 14.64
CA GLY A 175 4.31 -6.93 13.29
C GLY A 175 3.37 -5.73 13.14
N LEU A 176 3.54 -5.00 12.05
CA LEU A 176 2.64 -3.94 11.64
C LEU A 176 1.73 -4.42 10.53
N GLN A 177 0.50 -3.98 10.55
CA GLN A 177 -0.46 -4.16 9.47
C GLN A 177 -1.16 -2.83 9.19
N THR A 178 -1.58 -2.64 7.95
CA THR A 178 -2.47 -1.52 7.58
C THR A 178 -3.86 -1.71 8.19
N SER A 179 -4.70 -0.71 8.08
CA SER A 179 -6.08 -0.77 8.58
C SER A 179 -6.90 -1.91 7.98
N SER A 180 -6.63 -2.30 6.72
CA SER A 180 -7.28 -3.40 6.00
C SER A 180 -6.61 -4.78 6.20
N GLY A 181 -5.48 -4.84 6.92
CA GLY A 181 -4.79 -6.09 7.27
C GLY A 181 -3.67 -6.50 6.30
N HIS A 182 -3.22 -5.60 5.41
CA HIS A 182 -1.99 -5.83 4.64
C HIS A 182 -0.76 -5.72 5.58
N PRO A 183 0.18 -6.69 5.52
CA PRO A 183 1.42 -6.65 6.32
C PRO A 183 2.39 -5.60 5.82
#